data_147f63fd029fc1ae083689ada9236a9f
#
_entry.id   147f63fd029fc1ae083689ada9236a9f
#
_cell.length_a   1.000
_cell.length_b   1.000
_cell.length_c   1.000
_cell.angle_alpha   90.00
_cell.angle_beta   90.00
_cell.angle_gamma   90.00
#
_symmetry.space_group_name_H-M   'P 1'
#
loop_
_entity.id
_entity.type
_entity.pdbx_description
1 polymer ?
#
loop_
_entity_poly.entity_id
_entity_poly.type
_entity_poly.pdbx_seq_one_letter_code
_entity_poly.pdbx_strand_id
1 'polypeptide(L)'
;MKKIFVFCVLAFGISIFVNAQQTALTSDGKVVILYDNGTWTYADVKLPNTDTKEIQKKAGEVTVPTNVSVVDNSPISLKDATLEKMAFIEGQSEKLSKYFKDKNIVRCDFTLISKDGKAILKTDWKIMNGEAYSYFGFIKEGNKISLELIGGKTIDLVYTKEFEPKEYEKYGFSTYSAELELNKEQIRLLRNSIVYKAHMTWSRRTEEYKVVAPSYFIKSLPQIIE
;
A
#
# COMPACT_ATOMS: atom_id res chain seq x y z
N MET A 1 -28.82 6.98 69.34
CA MET A 1 -27.86 7.61 68.41
C MET A 1 -27.28 6.56 67.53
N LYS A 2 -27.80 6.45 66.25
CA LYS A 2 -27.39 5.44 65.26
C LYS A 2 -26.33 6.07 64.39
N LYS A 3 -25.12 5.54 64.41
CA LYS A 3 -24.03 5.93 63.48
C LYS A 3 -24.24 5.22 62.15
N ILE A 4 -24.54 5.97 61.09
CA ILE A 4 -24.62 5.49 59.72
C ILE A 4 -23.19 5.50 59.19
N PHE A 5 -22.66 4.33 58.90
CA PHE A 5 -21.37 4.13 58.23
C PHE A 5 -21.63 4.20 56.71
N VAL A 6 -21.23 5.31 56.09
CA VAL A 6 -21.25 5.45 54.61
C VAL A 6 -20.01 4.79 54.10
N PHE A 7 -20.17 3.64 53.44
CA PHE A 7 -19.11 2.91 52.74
C PHE A 7 -19.00 3.49 51.34
N CYS A 8 -18.06 4.41 51.13
CA CYS A 8 -17.70 4.84 49.77
C CYS A 8 -16.89 3.73 49.07
N VAL A 9 -17.56 2.95 48.26
CA VAL A 9 -16.90 2.02 47.32
C VAL A 9 -16.31 2.86 46.21
N LEU A 10 -15.01 3.11 46.24
CA LEU A 10 -14.23 3.66 45.16
C LEU A 10 -14.12 2.56 44.05
N ALA A 11 -15.00 2.61 43.08
CA ALA A 11 -14.87 1.79 41.88
C ALA A 11 -13.66 2.30 41.06
N PHE A 12 -12.50 1.75 41.34
CA PHE A 12 -11.34 1.91 40.44
C PHE A 12 -11.65 1.21 39.12
N GLY A 13 -12.02 2.01 38.12
CA GLY A 13 -12.17 1.55 36.75
C GLY A 13 -10.81 1.09 36.20
N ILE A 14 -10.52 -0.19 36.30
CA ILE A 14 -9.38 -0.80 35.60
C ILE A 14 -9.77 -0.79 34.13
N SER A 15 -9.25 0.17 33.37
CA SER A 15 -9.30 0.15 31.92
C SER A 15 -8.42 -1.01 31.43
N ILE A 16 -9.04 -2.14 31.18
CA ILE A 16 -8.39 -3.27 30.53
C ILE A 16 -8.19 -2.83 29.07
N PHE A 17 -6.97 -2.46 28.70
CA PHE A 17 -6.59 -2.33 27.30
C PHE A 17 -6.67 -3.72 26.67
N VAL A 18 -7.81 -4.02 26.07
CA VAL A 18 -7.96 -5.21 25.23
C VAL A 18 -7.18 -4.91 23.96
N ASN A 19 -5.96 -5.43 23.86
CA ASN A 19 -5.25 -5.49 22.59
C ASN A 19 -6.07 -6.38 21.65
N ALA A 20 -6.80 -5.79 20.73
CA ALA A 20 -7.55 -6.49 19.72
C ALA A 20 -6.56 -7.04 18.68
N GLN A 21 -6.05 -8.24 18.90
CA GLN A 21 -5.29 -8.96 17.91
C GLN A 21 -6.23 -9.36 16.76
N GLN A 22 -5.96 -8.86 15.57
CA GLN A 22 -6.68 -9.27 14.37
C GLN A 22 -6.00 -10.49 13.75
N THR A 23 -6.80 -11.47 13.35
CA THR A 23 -6.30 -12.64 12.62
C THR A 23 -6.70 -12.54 11.15
N ALA A 24 -5.79 -12.89 10.25
CA ALA A 24 -6.04 -12.97 8.82
C ALA A 24 -5.60 -14.32 8.27
N LEU A 25 -6.21 -14.73 7.17
CA LEU A 25 -5.82 -15.94 6.45
C LEU A 25 -5.04 -15.51 5.19
N THR A 26 -3.85 -16.09 5.01
CA THR A 26 -3.05 -15.86 3.80
C THR A 26 -3.65 -16.67 2.63
N SER A 27 -3.31 -16.31 1.40
CA SER A 27 -3.80 -17.01 0.20
C SER A 27 -3.36 -18.49 0.13
N ASP A 28 -2.31 -18.86 0.85
CA ASP A 28 -1.82 -20.22 1.01
C ASP A 28 -2.41 -20.93 2.26
N GLY A 29 -3.45 -20.34 2.86
CA GLY A 29 -4.23 -20.95 3.95
C GLY A 29 -3.58 -20.90 5.34
N LYS A 30 -2.53 -20.09 5.54
CA LYS A 30 -1.92 -19.93 6.84
C LYS A 30 -2.59 -18.80 7.63
N VAL A 31 -2.77 -19.00 8.93
CA VAL A 31 -3.29 -17.98 9.83
C VAL A 31 -2.15 -17.06 10.26
N VAL A 32 -2.35 -15.76 10.14
CA VAL A 32 -1.44 -14.73 10.64
C VAL A 32 -2.13 -13.90 11.72
N ILE A 33 -1.38 -13.50 12.73
CA ILE A 33 -1.79 -12.57 13.77
C ILE A 33 -1.23 -11.20 13.38
N LEU A 34 -2.11 -10.22 13.23
CA LEU A 34 -1.77 -8.83 12.95
C LEU A 34 -1.72 -8.06 14.27
N TYR A 35 -0.67 -7.30 14.49
CA TYR A 35 -0.48 -6.45 15.65
C TYR A 35 -0.74 -4.99 15.30
N ASP A 36 -1.19 -4.20 16.26
CA ASP A 36 -1.50 -2.76 16.08
C ASP A 36 -0.30 -1.92 15.64
N ASN A 37 0.92 -2.41 15.87
CA ASN A 37 2.15 -1.78 15.42
C ASN A 37 2.48 -2.03 13.94
N GLY A 38 1.57 -2.67 13.18
CA GLY A 38 1.74 -2.99 11.76
C GLY A 38 2.65 -4.20 11.50
N THR A 39 3.07 -4.94 12.55
CA THR A 39 3.78 -6.20 12.40
C THR A 39 2.82 -7.38 12.36
N TRP A 40 3.28 -8.52 11.90
CA TRP A 40 2.51 -9.76 11.89
C TRP A 40 3.42 -10.96 12.17
N THR A 41 2.81 -12.06 12.63
CA THR A 41 3.47 -13.35 12.77
C THR A 41 2.55 -14.48 12.34
N TYR A 42 3.10 -15.63 11.92
CA TYR A 42 2.29 -16.82 11.71
C TYR A 42 1.79 -17.34 13.05
N ALA A 43 0.49 -17.67 13.11
CA ALA A 43 -0.04 -18.39 14.25
C ALA A 43 0.40 -19.85 14.14
N ASP A 44 1.09 -20.37 15.17
CA ASP A 44 1.37 -21.79 15.31
C ASP A 44 0.07 -22.53 15.73
N VAL A 45 -0.90 -22.56 14.84
CA VAL A 45 -2.11 -23.34 15.04
C VAL A 45 -1.84 -24.74 14.48
N LYS A 46 -1.56 -25.71 15.35
CA LYS A 46 -1.76 -27.13 15.02
C LYS A 46 -3.26 -27.32 14.86
N LEU A 47 -3.73 -27.24 13.60
CA LEU A 47 -5.10 -27.65 13.26
C LEU A 47 -5.23 -29.14 13.64
N PRO A 48 -6.21 -29.56 14.45
CA PRO A 48 -6.54 -30.96 14.60
C PRO A 48 -6.93 -31.48 13.22
N ASN A 49 -6.38 -32.63 12.83
CA ASN A 49 -6.71 -33.34 11.60
C ASN A 49 -8.23 -33.50 11.50
N THR A 50 -8.88 -32.63 10.75
CA THR A 50 -10.30 -32.74 10.43
C THR A 50 -10.42 -32.89 8.92
N ASP A 51 -10.97 -34.00 8.48
CA ASP A 51 -11.17 -34.37 7.09
C ASP A 51 -11.81 -33.22 6.28
N THR A 52 -11.17 -32.91 5.18
CA THR A 52 -11.45 -31.76 4.28
C THR A 52 -12.86 -31.79 3.63
N LYS A 53 -13.68 -32.79 3.93
CA LYS A 53 -15.03 -32.96 3.34
C LYS A 53 -16.18 -32.33 4.12
N GLU A 54 -16.01 -32.01 5.40
CA GLU A 54 -17.09 -31.40 6.21
C GLU A 54 -17.09 -29.88 6.27
N ILE A 55 -15.99 -29.20 5.88
CA ILE A 55 -15.87 -27.75 5.96
C ILE A 55 -16.66 -27.05 4.85
N GLN A 56 -16.92 -27.72 3.71
CA GLN A 56 -17.67 -27.10 2.61
C GLN A 56 -19.20 -27.00 2.84
N LYS A 57 -19.74 -27.65 3.85
CA LYS A 57 -21.20 -27.69 4.10
C LYS A 57 -21.71 -26.73 5.19
N LYS A 58 -20.79 -26.04 5.89
CA LYS A 58 -21.12 -25.03 6.92
C LYS A 58 -20.63 -23.61 6.57
N ALA A 59 -20.27 -23.37 5.34
CA ALA A 59 -19.97 -22.01 4.83
C ALA A 59 -21.25 -21.25 4.44
N GLY A 60 -22.33 -21.43 5.21
CA GLY A 60 -23.49 -20.60 5.18
C GLY A 60 -23.40 -19.56 6.30
N GLU A 61 -23.32 -18.29 5.92
CA GLU A 61 -23.40 -17.13 6.83
C GLU A 61 -22.24 -16.98 7.84
N VAL A 62 -21.03 -16.83 7.35
CA VAL A 62 -20.09 -15.97 8.03
C VAL A 62 -20.46 -14.55 7.63
N THR A 63 -21.25 -13.87 8.45
CA THR A 63 -21.31 -12.41 8.43
C THR A 63 -19.91 -11.92 8.70
N VAL A 64 -19.16 -11.66 7.64
CA VAL A 64 -17.93 -10.87 7.70
C VAL A 64 -18.35 -9.59 8.40
N PRO A 65 -17.80 -9.24 9.59
CA PRO A 65 -18.04 -7.91 10.12
C PRO A 65 -17.55 -6.97 9.03
N THR A 66 -18.48 -6.30 8.39
CA THR A 66 -18.18 -5.17 7.54
C THR A 66 -17.59 -4.16 8.49
N ASN A 67 -16.27 -4.17 8.65
CA ASN A 67 -15.55 -3.05 9.21
C ASN A 67 -15.89 -1.90 8.28
N VAL A 68 -16.97 -1.21 8.62
CA VAL A 68 -17.24 0.12 8.13
C VAL A 68 -16.03 0.90 8.59
N SER A 69 -15.03 1.01 7.71
CA SER A 69 -13.97 1.98 7.87
C SER A 69 -14.71 3.30 8.08
N VAL A 70 -14.71 3.80 9.31
CA VAL A 70 -15.19 5.15 9.57
C VAL A 70 -14.36 6.01 8.64
N VAL A 71 -14.97 6.49 7.58
CA VAL A 71 -14.30 7.39 6.64
C VAL A 71 -14.05 8.62 7.47
N ASP A 72 -12.82 8.77 7.94
CA ASP A 72 -12.38 9.96 8.64
C ASP A 72 -12.49 11.13 7.67
N ASN A 73 -13.59 11.88 7.79
CA ASN A 73 -13.89 13.05 6.98
C ASN A 73 -13.21 14.33 7.50
N SER A 74 -12.31 14.21 8.48
CA SER A 74 -11.55 15.34 9.02
C SER A 74 -10.88 16.11 7.87
N PRO A 75 -10.86 17.45 7.91
CA PRO A 75 -10.15 18.23 6.91
C PRO A 75 -8.67 17.84 6.94
N ILE A 76 -8.13 17.50 5.76
CA ILE A 76 -6.69 17.26 5.61
C ILE A 76 -6.06 18.61 5.36
N SER A 77 -5.23 19.07 6.30
CA SER A 77 -4.31 20.19 6.16
C SER A 77 -2.92 19.63 5.87
N LEU A 78 -2.21 20.24 4.93
CA LEU A 78 -0.89 19.80 4.49
C LEU A 78 0.13 20.87 4.78
N LYS A 79 1.24 20.49 5.42
CA LYS A 79 2.40 21.36 5.61
C LYS A 79 3.42 21.15 4.48
N ASP A 80 4.08 22.21 4.08
CA ASP A 80 5.12 22.15 3.05
C ASP A 80 6.28 21.25 3.51
N ALA A 81 6.57 20.24 2.72
CA ALA A 81 7.65 19.29 2.97
C ALA A 81 8.03 18.55 1.69
N THR A 82 9.29 18.16 1.60
CA THR A 82 9.78 17.19 0.60
C THR A 82 10.41 16.04 1.34
N LEU A 83 9.86 14.85 1.20
CA LEU A 83 10.37 13.68 1.87
C LEU A 83 11.52 13.04 1.10
N GLU A 84 12.25 12.17 1.78
CA GLU A 84 13.34 11.43 1.18
C GLU A 84 12.83 10.46 0.10
N LYS A 85 13.61 10.35 -0.98
CA LYS A 85 13.36 9.41 -2.06
C LYS A 85 13.54 7.97 -1.57
N MET A 86 12.55 7.11 -1.83
CA MET A 86 12.57 5.71 -1.42
C MET A 86 12.20 4.78 -2.57
N ALA A 87 12.89 3.64 -2.68
CA ALA A 87 12.52 2.60 -3.62
C ALA A 87 11.13 2.03 -3.26
N PHE A 88 10.23 2.04 -4.24
CA PHE A 88 8.87 1.52 -4.08
C PHE A 88 8.63 0.26 -4.91
N ILE A 89 9.20 0.20 -6.12
CA ILE A 89 9.18 -0.96 -7.02
C ILE A 89 10.61 -1.35 -7.35
N GLU A 90 10.93 -2.63 -7.22
CA GLU A 90 12.18 -3.22 -7.72
C GLU A 90 11.87 -4.60 -8.30
N GLY A 91 12.46 -4.88 -9.47
CA GLY A 91 12.32 -6.17 -10.11
C GLY A 91 11.90 -6.05 -11.57
N GLN A 92 11.12 -7.01 -12.01
CA GLN A 92 10.53 -7.02 -13.35
C GLN A 92 9.16 -7.70 -13.28
N SER A 93 8.30 -7.38 -14.24
CA SER A 93 7.05 -8.09 -14.41
C SER A 93 7.30 -9.54 -14.87
N GLU A 94 6.36 -10.43 -14.61
CA GLU A 94 6.42 -11.81 -15.11
C GLU A 94 6.52 -11.87 -16.64
N LYS A 95 5.93 -10.90 -17.33
CA LYS A 95 6.01 -10.79 -18.81
C LYS A 95 7.42 -10.47 -19.27
N LEU A 96 8.11 -9.54 -18.58
CA LEU A 96 9.49 -9.17 -18.89
C LEU A 96 10.47 -10.30 -18.61
N SER A 97 10.24 -11.09 -17.58
CA SER A 97 11.12 -12.20 -17.18
C SER A 97 11.35 -13.24 -18.28
N LYS A 98 10.44 -13.32 -19.24
CA LYS A 98 10.56 -14.22 -20.40
C LYS A 98 11.60 -13.75 -21.41
N TYR A 99 11.88 -12.45 -21.46
CA TYR A 99 12.75 -11.83 -22.46
C TYR A 99 14.10 -11.39 -21.90
N PHE A 100 14.18 -11.15 -20.61
CA PHE A 100 15.37 -10.63 -19.96
C PHE A 100 15.83 -11.57 -18.83
N LYS A 101 17.11 -11.87 -18.82
CA LYS A 101 17.71 -12.73 -17.78
C LYS A 101 17.92 -12.01 -16.46
N ASP A 102 18.08 -10.69 -16.50
CA ASP A 102 18.33 -9.87 -15.32
C ASP A 102 17.04 -9.64 -14.53
N LYS A 103 17.10 -9.89 -13.21
CA LYS A 103 15.91 -9.86 -12.35
C LYS A 103 15.49 -8.46 -11.91
N ASN A 104 16.36 -7.46 -11.98
CA ASN A 104 16.12 -6.10 -11.48
C ASN A 104 16.16 -5.08 -12.62
N ILE A 105 15.37 -5.33 -13.66
CA ILE A 105 15.35 -4.47 -14.84
C ILE A 105 14.62 -3.16 -14.58
N VAL A 106 13.58 -3.17 -13.74
CA VAL A 106 12.74 -2.01 -13.46
C VAL A 106 12.87 -1.64 -12.00
N ARG A 107 13.15 -0.36 -11.75
CA ARG A 107 13.08 0.27 -10.42
C ARG A 107 12.22 1.52 -10.53
N CYS A 108 11.38 1.75 -9.54
CA CYS A 108 10.69 3.02 -9.37
C CYS A 108 10.88 3.52 -7.95
N ASP A 109 11.43 4.71 -7.83
CA ASP A 109 11.56 5.42 -6.58
C ASP A 109 10.42 6.43 -6.45
N PHE A 110 9.85 6.53 -5.25
CA PHE A 110 8.84 7.51 -4.91
C PHE A 110 9.43 8.62 -4.04
N THR A 111 9.03 9.86 -4.31
CA THR A 111 9.26 11.01 -3.46
C THR A 111 7.93 11.70 -3.22
N LEU A 112 7.52 11.82 -1.97
CA LEU A 112 6.31 12.55 -1.61
C LEU A 112 6.67 14.00 -1.28
N ILE A 113 5.98 14.93 -1.97
CA ILE A 113 6.17 16.37 -1.85
C ILE A 113 4.84 16.97 -1.45
N SER A 114 4.86 17.83 -0.44
CA SER A 114 3.72 18.69 -0.12
C SER A 114 4.13 20.13 -0.32
N LYS A 115 3.37 20.85 -1.14
CA LYS A 115 3.62 22.24 -1.45
C LYS A 115 2.31 22.96 -1.78
N ASP A 116 2.13 24.17 -1.26
CA ASP A 116 0.96 25.02 -1.51
C ASP A 116 -0.37 24.26 -1.28
N GLY A 117 -0.44 23.43 -0.22
CA GLY A 117 -1.62 22.65 0.14
C GLY A 117 -1.92 21.46 -0.79
N LYS A 118 -0.99 21.08 -1.66
CA LYS A 118 -1.09 19.94 -2.58
C LYS A 118 -0.09 18.86 -2.21
N ALA A 119 -0.53 17.61 -2.26
CA ALA A 119 0.36 16.47 -2.16
C ALA A 119 0.71 15.96 -3.56
N ILE A 120 1.99 15.92 -3.88
CA ILE A 120 2.53 15.51 -5.17
C ILE A 120 3.36 14.26 -4.95
N LEU A 121 3.08 13.21 -5.68
CA LEU A 121 3.90 12.01 -5.75
C LEU A 121 4.78 12.10 -7.00
N LYS A 122 6.07 12.25 -6.79
CA LYS A 122 7.05 12.13 -7.87
C LYS A 122 7.48 10.68 -7.99
N THR A 123 7.50 10.17 -9.23
CA THR A 123 7.87 8.80 -9.57
C THR A 123 9.07 8.82 -10.50
N ASP A 124 10.18 8.29 -10.04
CA ASP A 124 11.43 8.21 -10.81
C ASP A 124 11.68 6.76 -11.22
N TRP A 125 11.32 6.43 -12.45
CA TRP A 125 11.54 5.11 -13.03
C TRP A 125 12.94 5.02 -13.63
N LYS A 126 13.61 3.92 -13.36
CA LYS A 126 14.85 3.51 -14.01
C LYS A 126 14.67 2.12 -14.60
N ILE A 127 14.90 1.99 -15.89
CA ILE A 127 14.79 0.75 -16.62
C ILE A 127 16.19 0.40 -17.16
N MET A 128 16.71 -0.77 -16.79
CA MET A 128 18.05 -1.25 -17.21
C MET A 128 17.99 -1.81 -18.63
N ASN A 129 17.55 -0.94 -19.54
CA ASN A 129 17.54 -1.16 -20.99
C ASN A 129 17.64 0.21 -21.65
N GLY A 130 18.62 0.40 -22.52
CA GLY A 130 18.83 1.65 -23.27
C GLY A 130 17.72 1.97 -24.28
N GLU A 131 16.95 0.95 -24.70
CA GLU A 131 15.86 1.06 -25.67
C GLU A 131 14.48 0.87 -25.00
N ALA A 132 14.32 1.31 -23.74
CA ALA A 132 13.08 1.11 -23.01
C ALA A 132 11.86 1.73 -23.69
N TYR A 133 12.04 2.81 -24.43
CA TYR A 133 10.99 3.45 -25.21
C TYR A 133 10.35 2.50 -26.24
N SER A 134 11.15 1.66 -26.88
CA SER A 134 10.64 0.68 -27.84
C SER A 134 9.65 -0.29 -27.25
N TYR A 135 9.84 -0.64 -25.97
CA TYR A 135 9.00 -1.60 -25.25
C TYR A 135 7.87 -0.94 -24.48
N PHE A 136 8.14 0.08 -23.70
CA PHE A 136 7.17 0.73 -22.79
C PHE A 136 6.49 1.93 -23.45
N GLY A 137 7.17 2.63 -24.39
CA GLY A 137 6.78 3.93 -24.87
C GLY A 137 7.07 5.01 -23.83
N PHE A 138 6.17 5.95 -23.69
CA PHE A 138 6.25 7.07 -22.75
C PHE A 138 5.12 6.99 -21.69
N ILE A 139 5.14 7.89 -20.73
CA ILE A 139 4.04 8.07 -19.80
C ILE A 139 3.10 9.12 -20.41
N LYS A 140 1.95 8.67 -20.89
CA LYS A 140 0.94 9.53 -21.54
C LYS A 140 0.00 10.13 -20.50
N GLU A 141 -0.57 11.29 -20.80
CA GLU A 141 -1.72 11.78 -20.06
C GLU A 141 -2.84 10.72 -20.01
N GLY A 142 -3.39 10.50 -18.84
CA GLY A 142 -4.36 9.42 -18.57
C GLY A 142 -3.75 8.06 -18.28
N ASN A 143 -2.45 7.84 -18.48
CA ASN A 143 -1.78 6.67 -17.96
C ASN A 143 -1.82 6.69 -16.42
N LYS A 144 -1.69 5.54 -15.78
CA LYS A 144 -1.89 5.44 -14.34
C LYS A 144 -1.00 4.39 -13.68
N ILE A 145 -0.76 4.61 -12.40
CA ILE A 145 -0.30 3.57 -11.49
C ILE A 145 -1.52 3.12 -10.69
N SER A 146 -1.92 1.88 -10.85
CA SER A 146 -2.98 1.26 -10.04
C SER A 146 -2.33 0.51 -8.88
N LEU A 147 -2.65 0.92 -7.66
CA LEU A 147 -2.12 0.35 -6.43
C LEU A 147 -3.15 -0.58 -5.81
N GLU A 148 -2.82 -1.87 -5.70
CA GLU A 148 -3.66 -2.84 -5.01
C GLU A 148 -3.35 -2.83 -3.51
N LEU A 149 -4.39 -2.63 -2.71
CA LEU A 149 -4.33 -2.55 -1.26
C LEU A 149 -4.69 -3.89 -0.63
N ILE A 150 -4.10 -4.19 0.52
CA ILE A 150 -4.61 -5.29 1.36
C ILE A 150 -6.07 -4.98 1.70
N GLY A 151 -6.95 -5.96 1.46
CA GLY A 151 -8.41 -5.78 1.55
C GLY A 151 -9.11 -5.64 0.20
N GLY A 152 -8.38 -5.76 -0.92
CA GLY A 152 -8.92 -5.90 -2.28
C GLY A 152 -9.34 -4.60 -2.96
N LYS A 153 -9.12 -3.44 -2.33
CA LYS A 153 -9.35 -2.14 -2.99
C LYS A 153 -8.17 -1.80 -3.89
N THR A 154 -8.47 -1.12 -5.00
CA THR A 154 -7.47 -0.56 -5.91
C THR A 154 -7.60 0.96 -5.94
N ILE A 155 -6.47 1.66 -5.93
CA ILE A 155 -6.39 3.11 -6.08
C ILE A 155 -5.65 3.41 -7.37
N ASP A 156 -6.28 4.19 -8.24
CA ASP A 156 -5.69 4.68 -9.48
C ASP A 156 -5.06 6.06 -9.27
N LEU A 157 -3.77 6.17 -9.51
CA LEU A 157 -3.00 7.41 -9.53
C LEU A 157 -2.74 7.78 -10.99
N VAL A 158 -3.42 8.82 -11.48
CA VAL A 158 -3.46 9.17 -12.89
C VAL A 158 -2.50 10.30 -13.21
N TYR A 159 -1.68 10.13 -14.24
CA TYR A 159 -0.81 11.18 -14.76
C TYR A 159 -1.63 12.18 -15.59
N THR A 160 -1.47 13.46 -15.29
CA THR A 160 -2.19 14.56 -15.96
C THR A 160 -1.38 15.23 -17.05
N LYS A 161 -0.17 14.75 -17.30
CA LYS A 161 0.75 15.25 -18.34
C LYS A 161 1.47 14.10 -18.99
N GLU A 162 2.07 14.38 -20.13
CA GLU A 162 2.96 13.47 -20.84
C GLU A 162 4.40 13.63 -20.35
N PHE A 163 5.11 12.51 -20.22
CA PHE A 163 6.51 12.46 -19.79
C PHE A 163 7.27 11.50 -20.70
N GLU A 164 8.22 12.07 -21.43
CA GLU A 164 9.12 11.31 -22.30
C GLU A 164 10.26 10.66 -21.50
N PRO A 165 10.77 9.51 -21.95
CA PRO A 165 11.95 8.93 -21.36
C PRO A 165 13.21 9.74 -21.71
N LYS A 166 14.18 9.66 -20.80
CA LYS A 166 15.55 10.02 -21.11
C LYS A 166 16.37 8.75 -21.27
N GLU A 167 16.77 8.49 -22.51
CA GLU A 167 17.51 7.29 -22.87
C GLU A 167 19.03 7.52 -22.75
N TYR A 168 19.70 6.57 -22.15
CA TYR A 168 21.16 6.55 -21.96
C TYR A 168 21.72 5.28 -22.60
N GLU A 169 21.56 5.17 -23.90
CA GLU A 169 21.95 3.98 -24.68
C GLU A 169 23.37 3.50 -24.38
N LYS A 170 24.35 4.43 -24.33
CA LYS A 170 25.75 4.13 -24.00
C LYS A 170 25.92 3.42 -22.66
N TYR A 171 24.99 3.67 -21.72
CA TYR A 171 25.04 3.10 -20.36
C TYR A 171 24.01 2.01 -20.15
N GLY A 172 23.22 1.68 -21.17
CA GLY A 172 22.25 0.60 -21.14
C GLY A 172 21.07 0.80 -20.20
N PHE A 173 20.64 2.06 -19.96
CA PHE A 173 19.45 2.33 -19.17
C PHE A 173 18.64 3.53 -19.70
N SER A 174 17.39 3.59 -19.30
CA SER A 174 16.48 4.72 -19.54
C SER A 174 15.82 5.15 -18.25
N THR A 175 15.46 6.43 -18.15
CA THR A 175 14.76 6.99 -16.99
C THR A 175 13.50 7.73 -17.41
N TYR A 176 12.47 7.66 -16.54
CA TYR A 176 11.26 8.47 -16.63
C TYR A 176 11.09 9.18 -15.30
N SER A 177 10.92 10.49 -15.32
CA SER A 177 10.60 11.25 -14.11
C SER A 177 9.27 11.92 -14.33
N ALA A 178 8.28 11.56 -13.52
CA ALA A 178 6.91 12.01 -13.66
C ALA A 178 6.32 12.39 -12.30
N GLU A 179 5.34 13.28 -12.32
CA GLU A 179 4.66 13.77 -11.13
C GLU A 179 3.15 13.59 -11.30
N LEU A 180 2.49 13.26 -10.20
CA LEU A 180 1.04 13.18 -10.11
C LEU A 180 0.56 13.78 -8.78
N GLU A 181 -0.61 14.41 -8.79
CA GLU A 181 -1.22 14.99 -7.59
C GLU A 181 -2.11 13.95 -6.91
N LEU A 182 -1.97 13.82 -5.59
CA LEU A 182 -2.83 12.98 -4.77
C LEU A 182 -4.03 13.81 -4.28
N ASN A 183 -5.23 13.34 -4.56
CA ASN A 183 -6.43 13.96 -3.99
C ASN A 183 -6.66 13.53 -2.53
N LYS A 184 -7.56 14.23 -1.83
CA LYS A 184 -7.84 13.98 -0.41
C LYS A 184 -8.35 12.58 -0.12
N GLU A 185 -9.12 11.99 -1.03
CA GLU A 185 -9.62 10.62 -0.88
C GLU A 185 -8.49 9.60 -1.00
N GLN A 186 -7.63 9.76 -2.00
CA GLN A 186 -6.43 8.91 -2.16
C GLN A 186 -5.52 9.01 -0.94
N ILE A 187 -5.30 10.22 -0.39
CA ILE A 187 -4.51 10.42 0.83
C ILE A 187 -5.14 9.66 2.01
N ARG A 188 -6.47 9.76 2.21
CA ARG A 188 -7.18 9.06 3.29
C ARG A 188 -7.06 7.54 3.20
N LEU A 189 -7.19 7.01 2.00
CA LEU A 189 -7.07 5.57 1.77
C LEU A 189 -5.64 5.09 1.95
N LEU A 190 -4.67 5.77 1.31
CA LEU A 190 -3.26 5.36 1.30
C LEU A 190 -2.60 5.46 2.68
N ARG A 191 -2.95 6.46 3.51
CA ARG A 191 -2.35 6.62 4.85
C ARG A 191 -2.66 5.46 5.80
N ASN A 192 -3.71 4.68 5.51
CA ASN A 192 -4.18 3.59 6.36
C ASN A 192 -4.09 2.22 5.67
N SER A 193 -3.45 2.14 4.50
CA SER A 193 -3.47 0.92 3.69
C SER A 193 -2.08 0.47 3.29
N ILE A 194 -1.86 -0.82 3.36
CA ILE A 194 -0.66 -1.47 2.84
C ILE A 194 -0.87 -1.73 1.34
N VAL A 195 0.09 -1.31 0.53
CA VAL A 195 0.12 -1.58 -0.91
C VAL A 195 0.95 -2.83 -1.16
N TYR A 196 0.37 -3.88 -1.72
CA TYR A 196 1.12 -5.11 -1.95
C TYR A 196 1.51 -5.33 -3.41
N LYS A 197 0.83 -4.64 -4.35
CA LYS A 197 1.05 -4.78 -5.78
C LYS A 197 0.81 -3.44 -6.49
N ALA A 198 1.51 -3.21 -7.58
CA ALA A 198 1.34 -2.04 -8.43
C ALA A 198 1.23 -2.46 -9.91
N HIS A 199 0.34 -1.80 -10.64
CA HIS A 199 0.25 -1.92 -12.10
C HIS A 199 0.57 -0.58 -12.72
N MET A 200 1.51 -0.52 -13.64
CA MET A 200 1.83 0.68 -14.39
C MET A 200 1.30 0.56 -15.81
N THR A 201 0.43 1.49 -16.19
CA THR A 201 -0.03 1.64 -17.57
C THR A 201 0.88 2.63 -18.29
N TRP A 202 1.73 2.10 -19.16
CA TRP A 202 2.57 2.83 -20.10
C TRP A 202 1.77 3.13 -21.37
N SER A 203 2.29 3.94 -22.28
CA SER A 203 1.60 4.22 -23.56
C SER A 203 1.42 3.00 -24.44
N ARG A 204 2.28 1.99 -24.33
CA ARG A 204 2.26 0.79 -25.18
C ARG A 204 1.73 -0.45 -24.47
N ARG A 205 1.79 -0.53 -23.12
CA ARG A 205 1.39 -1.72 -22.36
C ARG A 205 1.13 -1.44 -20.90
N THR A 206 0.48 -2.38 -20.25
CA THR A 206 0.34 -2.41 -18.80
C THR A 206 1.18 -3.54 -18.24
N GLU A 207 1.96 -3.24 -17.22
CA GLU A 207 2.83 -4.18 -16.51
C GLU A 207 2.49 -4.21 -15.02
N GLU A 208 2.57 -5.40 -14.44
CA GLU A 208 2.37 -5.64 -13.01
C GLU A 208 3.73 -5.72 -12.32
N TYR A 209 3.84 -5.12 -11.14
CA TYR A 209 5.07 -5.09 -10.36
C TYR A 209 4.81 -5.42 -8.89
N LYS A 210 5.79 -6.08 -8.29
CA LYS A 210 5.85 -6.28 -6.85
C LYS A 210 6.32 -5.00 -6.16
N VAL A 211 5.66 -4.63 -5.06
CA VAL A 211 6.03 -3.50 -4.21
C VAL A 211 7.06 -3.94 -3.19
N VAL A 212 8.18 -3.21 -3.06
CA VAL A 212 9.24 -3.49 -2.07
C VAL A 212 9.11 -2.68 -0.80
N ALA A 213 8.34 -1.59 -0.83
CA ALA A 213 8.01 -0.77 0.34
C ALA A 213 6.49 -0.70 0.60
N PRO A 214 5.84 -1.79 1.04
CA PRO A 214 4.38 -1.87 1.16
C PRO A 214 3.77 -0.80 2.08
N SER A 215 4.48 -0.39 3.12
CA SER A 215 4.04 0.61 4.11
C SER A 215 4.51 2.04 3.80
N TYR A 216 4.96 2.32 2.58
CA TYR A 216 5.48 3.63 2.19
C TYR A 216 4.52 4.77 2.56
N PHE A 217 3.27 4.70 2.13
CA PHE A 217 2.29 5.74 2.35
C PHE A 217 1.88 5.89 3.82
N ILE A 218 1.78 4.78 4.56
CA ILE A 218 1.49 4.77 6.01
C ILE A 218 2.57 5.55 6.77
N LYS A 219 3.83 5.43 6.36
CA LYS A 219 4.97 6.09 7.02
C LYS A 219 5.18 7.53 6.54
N SER A 220 4.88 7.80 5.27
CA SER A 220 5.21 9.07 4.62
C SER A 220 4.10 10.11 4.73
N LEU A 221 2.83 9.71 4.49
CA LEU A 221 1.71 10.66 4.51
C LEU A 221 1.54 11.40 5.85
N PRO A 222 1.68 10.75 7.03
CA PRO A 222 1.61 11.49 8.31
C PRO A 222 2.68 12.56 8.48
N GLN A 223 3.79 12.48 7.76
CA GLN A 223 4.87 13.46 7.86
C GLN A 223 4.56 14.77 7.14
N ILE A 224 3.60 14.78 6.21
CA ILE A 224 3.17 15.97 5.47
C ILE A 224 1.78 16.48 5.88
N ILE A 225 1.08 15.77 6.75
CA ILE A 225 -0.23 16.17 7.31
C ILE A 225 0.03 16.91 8.63
N GLU A 226 -0.71 18.02 8.85
CA GLU A 226 -0.71 18.77 10.10
C GLU A 226 -1.52 18.07 11.20
#